data_12928d48b7e05cc6bd510ec70e6347d7
#
_entry.id   12928d48b7e05cc6bd510ec70e6347d7
#
_cell.length_a   1.000
_cell.length_b   1.000
_cell.length_c   1.000
_cell.angle_alpha   90.00
_cell.angle_beta   90.00
_cell.angle_gamma   90.00
#
_symmetry.space_group_name_H-M   'P 1'
#
loop_
_entity.id
_entity.type
_entity.pdbx_description
1 polymer ?
#
loop_
_entity_poly.entity_id
_entity_poly.type
_entity_poly.pdbx_seq_one_letter_code
_entity_poly.pdbx_strand_id
1 'polypeptide(L)'
;MLKVMFTGTSSARPTVARNTSGIAIQREGDLYLFDCGEGTQRQMMRYGVGFTVQQIFLTHLHADHYLGTVGLLRTMSLQGREEPLGIFTPPGDEDLLADAVGLELDDLSFPVEIKSLAPGDSIRRSDYAISAFKVNHPGGANGYVLREDERPGRFHTDAARELGVPEGPLFGRLQRGEAVTLEDGRVVTPDQVMGPSRPGRTVVYTGDTHPCDSTVDVAAGCDMLIHEATFSEEEIERAQRTGHSTAAQAGEIAKRAGVRQLVLTHFSARYSERTFVLEREAKQACGGKCEVVVAYDGLVIEVPLREESDQ
;
A
#
# COMPACT_ATOMS: atom_id res chain seq x y z
N MET A 1 7.71 2.08 -11.61
CA MET A 1 8.34 1.76 -10.31
C MET A 1 7.25 1.77 -9.25
N LEU A 2 7.28 0.86 -8.26
CA LEU A 2 6.38 0.87 -7.09
C LEU A 2 7.25 0.67 -5.85
N LYS A 3 7.23 1.66 -4.94
CA LYS A 3 8.03 1.66 -3.70
C LYS A 3 7.14 1.88 -2.50
N VAL A 4 7.46 1.18 -1.42
CA VAL A 4 6.86 1.35 -0.09
C VAL A 4 7.94 1.87 0.85
N MET A 5 7.65 2.97 1.55
CA MET A 5 8.57 3.66 2.45
C MET A 5 7.90 3.81 3.82
N PHE A 6 8.57 3.35 4.86
CA PHE A 6 8.04 3.37 6.23
C PHE A 6 8.52 4.64 6.95
N THR A 7 7.62 5.57 7.23
CA THR A 7 7.93 6.79 8.00
C THR A 7 7.76 6.58 9.51
N GLY A 8 7.01 5.55 9.91
CA GLY A 8 6.83 5.19 11.30
C GLY A 8 6.30 3.76 11.46
N THR A 9 6.80 3.08 12.47
CA THR A 9 6.57 1.64 12.68
C THR A 9 6.22 1.27 14.13
N SER A 10 5.97 2.26 15.00
CA SER A 10 5.58 2.08 16.40
C SER A 10 4.07 2.16 16.57
N SER A 11 3.55 1.35 17.48
CA SER A 11 2.16 1.35 17.96
C SER A 11 1.96 2.32 19.13
N ALA A 12 0.80 2.98 19.16
CA ALA A 12 0.24 3.81 20.22
C ALA A 12 1.05 5.05 20.61
N ARG A 13 2.35 5.04 20.55
CA ARG A 13 3.22 6.18 20.88
C ARG A 13 4.59 6.05 20.23
N PRO A 14 5.25 7.17 19.91
CA PRO A 14 6.62 7.12 19.41
C PRO A 14 7.59 6.60 20.48
N THR A 15 8.71 6.09 20.02
CA THR A 15 9.89 5.76 20.82
C THR A 15 11.10 6.55 20.29
N VAL A 16 12.26 6.41 20.92
CA VAL A 16 13.48 7.04 20.40
C VAL A 16 13.86 6.47 19.04
N ALA A 17 13.60 5.17 18.81
CA ALA A 17 13.98 4.46 17.60
C ALA A 17 12.90 4.42 16.52
N ARG A 18 11.62 4.59 16.90
CA ARG A 18 10.47 4.39 16.00
C ARG A 18 9.42 5.48 16.19
N ASN A 19 8.99 6.04 15.08
CA ASN A 19 7.86 6.97 15.00
C ASN A 19 6.53 6.20 14.95
N THR A 20 5.42 6.89 15.21
CA THR A 20 4.07 6.34 15.06
C THR A 20 3.72 6.09 13.60
N SER A 21 2.62 5.37 13.35
CA SER A 21 2.24 4.80 12.05
C SER A 21 2.28 5.80 10.90
N GLY A 22 2.97 5.42 9.85
CA GLY A 22 2.99 6.16 8.59
C GLY A 22 3.73 5.38 7.51
N ILE A 23 3.07 5.21 6.37
CA ILE A 23 3.61 4.51 5.22
C ILE A 23 3.40 5.38 3.98
N ALA A 24 4.44 5.61 3.21
CA ALA A 24 4.34 6.25 1.92
C ALA A 24 4.47 5.21 0.81
N ILE A 25 3.52 5.20 -0.13
CA ILE A 25 3.59 4.37 -1.32
C ILE A 25 3.74 5.28 -2.52
N GLN A 26 4.84 5.09 -3.25
CA GLN A 26 5.13 5.80 -4.49
C GLN A 26 4.95 4.87 -5.68
N ARG A 27 4.04 5.23 -6.58
CA ARG A 27 3.84 4.55 -7.85
C ARG A 27 4.12 5.54 -8.98
N GLU A 28 5.23 5.31 -9.71
CA GLU A 28 5.75 6.26 -10.71
C GLU A 28 5.93 7.67 -10.13
N GLY A 29 5.16 8.65 -10.58
CA GLY A 29 5.15 10.03 -10.08
C GLY A 29 4.15 10.27 -8.95
N ASP A 30 3.25 9.31 -8.67
CA ASP A 30 2.21 9.46 -7.67
C ASP A 30 2.71 9.02 -6.28
N LEU A 31 2.50 9.87 -5.27
CA LEU A 31 2.87 9.61 -3.88
C LEU A 31 1.62 9.64 -3.00
N TYR A 32 1.40 8.58 -2.24
CA TYR A 32 0.29 8.41 -1.31
C TYR A 32 0.80 8.17 0.11
N LEU A 33 0.10 8.72 1.11
CA LEU A 33 0.32 8.35 2.51
C LEU A 33 -0.80 7.45 3.00
N PHE A 34 -0.43 6.41 3.72
CA PHE A 34 -1.31 5.54 4.48
C PHE A 34 -0.94 5.72 5.95
N ASP A 35 -1.88 6.29 6.70
CA ASP A 35 -1.69 6.86 8.02
C ASP A 35 -0.67 8.03 8.07
N CYS A 36 -0.87 8.89 9.03
CA CYS A 36 -0.06 10.08 9.26
C CYS A 36 0.02 10.35 10.77
N GLY A 37 0.70 9.47 11.49
CA GLY A 37 0.89 9.59 12.93
C GLY A 37 1.79 10.77 13.30
N GLU A 38 1.84 11.11 14.58
CA GLU A 38 2.67 12.20 15.09
C GLU A 38 4.11 12.08 14.61
N GLY A 39 4.66 13.18 14.06
CA GLY A 39 6.05 13.25 13.58
C GLY A 39 6.28 12.74 12.15
N THR A 40 5.26 12.26 11.43
CA THR A 40 5.36 11.80 10.03
C THR A 40 6.03 12.85 9.15
N GLN A 41 5.65 14.12 9.25
CA GLN A 41 6.28 15.25 8.56
C GLN A 41 7.80 15.27 8.73
N ARG A 42 8.29 15.12 9.97
CA ARG A 42 9.73 15.12 10.27
C ARG A 42 10.42 13.89 9.67
N GLN A 43 9.78 12.74 9.72
CA GLN A 43 10.29 11.50 9.15
C GLN A 43 10.35 11.57 7.61
N MET A 44 9.36 12.17 6.97
CA MET A 44 9.38 12.42 5.52
C MET A 44 10.61 13.27 5.12
N MET A 45 10.91 14.34 5.86
CA MET A 45 12.13 15.12 5.65
C MET A 45 13.39 14.30 5.88
N ARG A 46 13.43 13.52 6.96
CA ARG A 46 14.59 12.74 7.36
C ARG A 46 14.98 11.68 6.32
N TYR A 47 13.98 11.03 5.71
CA TYR A 47 14.18 9.92 4.79
C TYR A 47 13.98 10.29 3.31
N GLY A 48 13.83 11.56 3.02
CA GLY A 48 13.73 12.05 1.65
C GLY A 48 12.42 11.66 0.95
N VAL A 49 11.35 11.41 1.71
CA VAL A 49 10.01 11.26 1.18
C VAL A 49 9.52 12.67 0.78
N GLY A 50 9.17 12.87 -0.47
CA GLY A 50 8.71 14.17 -0.96
C GLY A 50 7.37 14.60 -0.34
N PHE A 51 7.04 15.90 -0.48
CA PHE A 51 5.75 16.46 -0.02
C PHE A 51 4.71 16.60 -1.14
N THR A 52 4.97 16.06 -2.31
CA THR A 52 4.03 16.03 -3.45
C THR A 52 2.97 14.95 -3.29
N VAL A 53 2.47 14.77 -2.07
CA VAL A 53 1.47 13.76 -1.71
C VAL A 53 0.17 14.06 -2.46
N GLN A 54 -0.36 13.07 -3.18
CA GLN A 54 -1.61 13.18 -3.93
C GLN A 54 -2.82 13.04 -3.01
N GLN A 55 -2.77 12.08 -2.10
CA GLN A 55 -3.86 11.77 -1.15
C GLN A 55 -3.31 11.12 0.11
N ILE A 56 -4.05 11.26 1.21
CA ILE A 56 -3.80 10.59 2.48
C ILE A 56 -4.96 9.63 2.75
N PHE A 57 -4.66 8.40 3.13
CA PHE A 57 -5.61 7.36 3.49
C PHE A 57 -5.40 7.00 4.96
N LEU A 58 -6.35 7.38 5.81
CA LEU A 58 -6.31 7.05 7.24
C LEU A 58 -7.08 5.75 7.47
N THR A 59 -6.43 4.81 8.15
CA THR A 59 -7.07 3.53 8.48
C THR A 59 -8.15 3.72 9.53
N HIS A 60 -7.91 4.58 10.51
CA HIS A 60 -8.83 4.97 11.57
C HIS A 60 -8.27 6.20 12.33
N LEU A 61 -9.03 6.73 13.29
CA LEU A 61 -8.66 7.96 14.00
C LEU A 61 -8.10 7.73 15.42
N HIS A 62 -7.34 6.65 15.66
CA HIS A 62 -6.48 6.62 16.84
C HIS A 62 -5.31 7.60 16.65
N ALA A 63 -4.88 8.21 17.75
CA ALA A 63 -3.91 9.31 17.75
C ALA A 63 -2.62 9.02 16.97
N ASP A 64 -2.12 7.80 17.07
CA ASP A 64 -0.88 7.35 16.40
C ASP A 64 -1.03 7.11 14.90
N HIS A 65 -2.23 7.28 14.33
CA HIS A 65 -2.50 7.15 12.91
C HIS A 65 -2.81 8.48 12.20
N TYR A 66 -3.23 9.55 12.92
CA TYR A 66 -3.65 10.78 12.25
C TYR A 66 -3.05 12.09 12.80
N LEU A 67 -2.53 12.13 14.04
CA LEU A 67 -2.12 13.40 14.68
C LEU A 67 -1.03 14.18 13.91
N GLY A 68 -0.26 13.52 13.08
CA GLY A 68 0.74 14.18 12.24
C GLY A 68 0.17 14.98 11.07
N THR A 69 -1.11 14.78 10.75
CA THR A 69 -1.78 15.39 9.60
C THR A 69 -1.75 16.91 9.68
N VAL A 70 -2.04 17.51 10.84
CA VAL A 70 -2.04 18.98 11.02
C VAL A 70 -0.67 19.59 10.68
N GLY A 71 0.40 19.04 11.26
CA GLY A 71 1.75 19.53 11.00
C GLY A 71 2.19 19.33 9.54
N LEU A 72 1.75 18.22 8.91
CA LEU A 72 2.04 17.94 7.52
C LEU A 72 1.34 18.95 6.59
N LEU A 73 0.05 19.23 6.80
CA LEU A 73 -0.72 20.21 6.02
C LEU A 73 -0.06 21.60 6.08
N ARG A 74 0.35 22.03 7.27
CA ARG A 74 1.09 23.29 7.42
C ARG A 74 2.40 23.33 6.66
N THR A 75 3.16 22.25 6.69
CA THR A 75 4.41 22.16 5.93
C THR A 75 4.17 22.26 4.43
N MET A 76 3.16 21.56 3.92
CA MET A 76 2.80 21.61 2.50
C MET A 76 2.40 23.06 2.09
N SER A 77 1.61 23.73 2.93
CA SER A 77 1.22 25.13 2.71
C SER A 77 2.42 26.06 2.70
N LEU A 78 3.33 25.94 3.67
CA LEU A 78 4.56 26.75 3.73
C LEU A 78 5.51 26.50 2.54
N GLN A 79 5.42 25.32 1.92
CA GLN A 79 6.16 24.98 0.69
C GLN A 79 5.46 25.43 -0.58
N GLY A 80 4.34 26.15 -0.47
CA GLY A 80 3.62 26.73 -1.60
C GLY A 80 2.78 25.74 -2.40
N ARG A 81 2.25 24.68 -1.75
CA ARG A 81 1.27 23.81 -2.40
C ARG A 81 0.00 24.61 -2.72
N GLU A 82 -0.52 24.44 -3.93
CA GLU A 82 -1.78 25.05 -4.39
C GLU A 82 -2.82 23.99 -4.76
N GLU A 83 -2.38 22.77 -5.15
CA GLU A 83 -3.26 21.69 -5.57
C GLU A 83 -4.05 21.12 -4.38
N PRO A 84 -5.35 20.82 -4.59
CA PRO A 84 -6.19 20.20 -3.57
C PRO A 84 -5.58 18.90 -3.01
N LEU A 85 -5.79 18.63 -1.72
CA LEU A 85 -5.40 17.40 -1.06
C LEU A 85 -6.64 16.65 -0.56
N GLY A 86 -6.85 15.43 -1.05
CA GLY A 86 -7.86 14.51 -0.52
C GLY A 86 -7.33 13.75 0.70
N ILE A 87 -8.12 13.71 1.76
CA ILE A 87 -7.88 12.85 2.93
C ILE A 87 -9.07 11.91 3.06
N PHE A 88 -8.80 10.60 3.05
CA PHE A 88 -9.82 9.57 3.14
C PHE A 88 -9.79 8.90 4.50
N THR A 89 -10.97 8.65 5.07
CA THR A 89 -11.18 8.06 6.38
C THR A 89 -12.30 7.02 6.33
N PRO A 90 -12.46 6.12 7.29
CA PRO A 90 -13.65 5.29 7.41
C PRO A 90 -14.91 6.14 7.51
N PRO A 91 -16.07 5.63 7.03
CA PRO A 91 -17.33 6.35 7.13
C PRO A 91 -17.70 6.69 8.58
N GLY A 92 -18.08 7.95 8.82
CA GLY A 92 -18.49 8.47 10.12
C GLY A 92 -17.39 9.19 10.89
N ASP A 93 -16.16 9.17 10.40
CA ASP A 93 -15.01 9.84 11.02
C ASP A 93 -14.70 11.22 10.40
N GLU A 94 -15.43 11.64 9.35
CA GLU A 94 -15.15 12.85 8.58
C GLU A 94 -15.21 14.11 9.43
N ASP A 95 -16.29 14.25 10.22
CA ASP A 95 -16.50 15.44 11.05
C ASP A 95 -15.45 15.50 12.18
N LEU A 96 -15.14 14.36 12.80
CA LEU A 96 -14.11 14.28 13.84
C LEU A 96 -12.74 14.66 13.29
N LEU A 97 -12.40 14.20 12.10
CA LEU A 97 -11.14 14.56 11.45
C LEU A 97 -11.14 16.04 11.04
N ALA A 98 -12.25 16.54 10.50
CA ALA A 98 -12.40 17.96 10.15
C ALA A 98 -12.20 18.86 11.37
N ASP A 99 -12.80 18.53 12.51
CA ASP A 99 -12.61 19.25 13.77
C ASP A 99 -11.15 19.18 14.24
N ALA A 100 -10.52 18.00 14.18
CA ALA A 100 -9.15 17.80 14.64
C ALA A 100 -8.11 18.55 13.79
N VAL A 101 -8.31 18.66 12.48
CA VAL A 101 -7.41 19.39 11.57
C VAL A 101 -7.85 20.84 11.37
N GLY A 102 -9.11 21.16 11.67
CA GLY A 102 -9.77 22.43 11.37
C GLY A 102 -9.22 23.63 12.11
N LEU A 103 -8.52 23.42 13.23
CA LEU A 103 -7.87 24.48 14.02
C LEU A 103 -6.92 25.40 13.20
N GLU A 104 -6.55 24.99 11.99
CA GLU A 104 -5.56 25.66 11.16
C GLU A 104 -5.92 25.71 9.67
N LEU A 105 -7.12 25.22 9.26
CA LEU A 105 -7.45 25.09 7.83
C LEU A 105 -7.69 26.43 7.14
N ASP A 106 -8.13 27.46 7.86
CA ASP A 106 -8.48 28.77 7.29
C ASP A 106 -7.26 29.50 6.66
N ASP A 107 -6.04 29.10 7.00
CA ASP A 107 -4.79 29.71 6.55
C ASP A 107 -3.97 28.83 5.60
N LEU A 108 -4.52 27.74 5.09
CA LEU A 108 -3.80 26.90 4.13
C LEU A 108 -3.84 27.49 2.73
N SER A 109 -2.72 27.36 1.98
CA SER A 109 -2.63 27.81 0.58
C SER A 109 -3.36 26.92 -0.43
N PHE A 110 -3.92 25.78 0.02
CA PHE A 110 -4.60 24.80 -0.83
C PHE A 110 -5.86 24.23 -0.16
N PRO A 111 -6.84 23.80 -0.94
CA PRO A 111 -8.04 23.15 -0.42
C PRO A 111 -7.73 21.76 0.16
N VAL A 112 -8.32 21.44 1.32
CA VAL A 112 -8.32 20.09 1.90
C VAL A 112 -9.73 19.51 1.78
N GLU A 113 -9.82 18.32 1.19
CA GLU A 113 -11.09 17.61 0.98
C GLU A 113 -11.09 16.34 1.84
N ILE A 114 -11.85 16.35 2.93
CA ILE A 114 -12.04 15.16 3.78
C ILE A 114 -13.25 14.39 3.26
N LYS A 115 -13.05 13.09 2.98
CA LYS A 115 -14.07 12.20 2.42
C LYS A 115 -14.00 10.83 3.09
N SER A 116 -15.15 10.17 3.23
CA SER A 116 -15.15 8.77 3.60
C SER A 116 -14.85 7.87 2.40
N LEU A 117 -14.27 6.72 2.70
CA LEU A 117 -14.12 5.63 1.75
C LEU A 117 -14.60 4.34 2.45
N ALA A 118 -15.78 3.86 2.07
CA ALA A 118 -16.34 2.66 2.69
C ALA A 118 -15.61 1.39 2.19
N PRO A 119 -15.60 0.29 2.98
CA PRO A 119 -15.11 -0.99 2.51
C PRO A 119 -15.80 -1.41 1.20
N GLY A 120 -15.01 -1.69 0.17
CA GLY A 120 -15.46 -1.98 -1.19
C GLY A 120 -15.37 -0.80 -2.15
N ASP A 121 -15.31 0.43 -1.65
CA ASP A 121 -15.08 1.61 -2.49
C ASP A 121 -13.62 1.68 -2.99
N SER A 122 -13.44 2.38 -4.09
CA SER A 122 -12.12 2.54 -4.72
C SER A 122 -11.92 3.91 -5.35
N ILE A 123 -10.69 4.38 -5.28
CA ILE A 123 -10.19 5.54 -6.03
C ILE A 123 -9.45 5.01 -7.26
N ARG A 124 -10.06 5.16 -8.42
CA ARG A 124 -9.51 4.71 -9.70
C ARG A 124 -8.52 5.73 -10.25
N ARG A 125 -7.40 5.25 -10.76
CA ARG A 125 -6.43 5.94 -11.61
C ARG A 125 -6.43 5.32 -13.01
N SER A 126 -5.56 5.78 -13.88
CA SER A 126 -5.52 5.30 -15.28
C SER A 126 -5.33 3.78 -15.38
N ASP A 127 -4.41 3.21 -14.59
CA ASP A 127 -3.93 1.84 -14.69
C ASP A 127 -3.72 1.15 -13.33
N TYR A 128 -4.33 1.70 -12.26
CA TYR A 128 -4.40 1.09 -10.94
C TYR A 128 -5.56 1.68 -10.13
N ALA A 129 -5.88 1.05 -9.02
CA ALA A 129 -6.85 1.55 -8.04
C ALA A 129 -6.32 1.41 -6.61
N ILE A 130 -6.79 2.31 -5.74
CA ILE A 130 -6.65 2.17 -4.29
C ILE A 130 -8.05 1.92 -3.75
N SER A 131 -8.25 0.80 -3.07
CA SER A 131 -9.55 0.40 -2.51
C SER A 131 -9.46 0.22 -1.01
N ALA A 132 -10.57 0.53 -0.32
CA ALA A 132 -10.72 0.22 1.09
C ALA A 132 -11.31 -1.17 1.28
N PHE A 133 -10.89 -1.87 2.34
CA PHE A 133 -11.52 -3.12 2.76
C PHE A 133 -11.70 -3.15 4.27
N LYS A 134 -12.64 -3.97 4.72
CA LYS A 134 -12.98 -4.08 6.14
C LYS A 134 -11.91 -4.87 6.88
N VAL A 135 -11.39 -4.30 7.96
CA VAL A 135 -10.59 -5.00 8.97
C VAL A 135 -11.37 -5.13 10.28
N ASN A 136 -10.82 -5.85 11.24
CA ASN A 136 -11.48 -6.12 12.52
C ASN A 136 -10.78 -5.34 13.66
N HIS A 137 -11.15 -4.08 13.80
CA HIS A 137 -10.63 -3.21 14.87
C HIS A 137 -11.76 -2.50 15.61
N PRO A 138 -11.68 -2.34 16.96
CA PRO A 138 -12.70 -1.62 17.75
C PRO A 138 -12.90 -0.19 17.23
N GLY A 139 -14.15 0.25 17.13
CA GLY A 139 -14.50 1.57 16.63
C GLY A 139 -14.65 1.64 15.09
N GLY A 140 -14.23 0.60 14.38
CA GLY A 140 -14.20 0.57 12.92
C GLY A 140 -12.86 1.03 12.35
N ALA A 141 -12.40 0.34 11.32
CA ALA A 141 -11.19 0.71 10.60
C ALA A 141 -11.22 0.15 9.17
N ASN A 142 -10.46 0.78 8.29
CA ASN A 142 -10.20 0.30 6.94
C ASN A 142 -8.78 -0.22 6.82
N GLY A 143 -8.62 -1.33 6.09
CA GLY A 143 -7.37 -1.60 5.39
C GLY A 143 -7.45 -1.04 3.99
N TYR A 144 -6.31 -0.93 3.32
CA TYR A 144 -6.20 -0.41 1.97
C TYR A 144 -5.42 -1.36 1.07
N VAL A 145 -5.83 -1.42 -0.20
CA VAL A 145 -5.12 -2.17 -1.23
C VAL A 145 -4.84 -1.27 -2.43
N LEU A 146 -3.57 -1.18 -2.83
CA LEU A 146 -3.18 -0.64 -4.11
C LEU A 146 -3.00 -1.81 -5.08
N ARG A 147 -3.79 -1.81 -6.15
CA ARG A 147 -3.75 -2.86 -7.18
C ARG A 147 -3.59 -2.24 -8.56
N GLU A 148 -2.51 -2.62 -9.23
CA GLU A 148 -2.30 -2.31 -10.65
C GLU A 148 -3.16 -3.20 -11.54
N ASP A 149 -3.54 -2.69 -12.70
CA ASP A 149 -4.20 -3.47 -13.73
C ASP A 149 -3.27 -4.53 -14.32
N GLU A 150 -3.86 -5.50 -14.97
CA GLU A 150 -3.10 -6.44 -15.80
C GLU A 150 -2.36 -5.66 -16.90
N ARG A 151 -1.15 -6.10 -17.15
CA ARG A 151 -0.30 -5.54 -18.22
C ARG A 151 -0.40 -6.40 -19.46
N PRO A 152 -0.26 -5.82 -20.66
CA PRO A 152 -0.17 -6.59 -21.89
C PRO A 152 0.90 -7.69 -21.79
N GLY A 153 0.65 -8.80 -22.44
CA GLY A 153 1.61 -9.88 -22.61
C GLY A 153 2.90 -9.41 -23.31
N ARG A 154 3.92 -10.25 -23.32
CA ARG A 154 5.14 -9.96 -24.09
C ARG A 154 4.83 -9.99 -25.57
N PHE A 155 5.39 -9.05 -26.28
CA PHE A 155 5.36 -9.05 -27.75
C PHE A 155 6.45 -9.97 -28.29
N HIS A 156 6.04 -10.96 -29.09
CA HIS A 156 6.92 -11.92 -29.70
C HIS A 156 7.39 -11.41 -31.08
N THR A 157 8.51 -10.73 -31.09
CA THR A 157 9.06 -10.11 -32.32
C THR A 157 9.31 -11.12 -33.42
N ASP A 158 9.75 -12.32 -33.08
CA ASP A 158 10.03 -13.36 -34.07
C ASP A 158 8.75 -13.89 -34.72
N ALA A 159 7.69 -14.11 -33.93
CA ALA A 159 6.38 -14.47 -34.48
C ALA A 159 5.81 -13.38 -35.40
N ALA A 160 5.98 -12.11 -35.03
CA ALA A 160 5.56 -11.00 -35.87
C ALA A 160 6.34 -10.95 -37.20
N ARG A 161 7.65 -11.21 -37.19
CA ARG A 161 8.50 -11.31 -38.40
C ARG A 161 8.10 -12.51 -39.29
N GLU A 162 7.85 -13.67 -38.70
CA GLU A 162 7.38 -14.87 -39.41
C GLU A 162 6.03 -14.65 -40.10
N LEU A 163 5.15 -13.86 -39.49
CA LEU A 163 3.88 -13.44 -40.08
C LEU A 163 4.04 -12.36 -41.15
N GLY A 164 5.25 -11.84 -41.37
CA GLY A 164 5.56 -10.83 -42.37
C GLY A 164 5.26 -9.40 -41.96
N VAL A 165 5.09 -9.12 -40.65
CA VAL A 165 4.88 -7.76 -40.14
C VAL A 165 6.23 -7.02 -40.18
N PRO A 166 6.34 -5.90 -40.92
CA PRO A 166 7.57 -5.11 -40.93
C PRO A 166 7.82 -4.44 -39.59
N GLU A 167 9.08 -4.41 -39.17
CA GLU A 167 9.46 -3.73 -37.95
C GLU A 167 9.15 -2.24 -38.01
N GLY A 168 8.65 -1.69 -36.91
CA GLY A 168 8.35 -0.26 -36.79
C GLY A 168 6.95 0.02 -36.26
N PRO A 169 6.21 0.99 -36.81
CA PRO A 169 4.93 1.44 -36.27
C PRO A 169 3.86 0.35 -36.13
N LEU A 170 3.89 -0.69 -36.97
CA LEU A 170 2.93 -1.80 -36.95
C LEU A 170 3.13 -2.68 -35.69
N PHE A 171 4.37 -2.88 -35.24
CA PHE A 171 4.65 -3.55 -33.98
C PHE A 171 4.00 -2.80 -32.79
N GLY A 172 4.14 -1.47 -32.79
CA GLY A 172 3.52 -0.63 -31.76
C GLY A 172 1.98 -0.69 -31.77
N ARG A 173 1.36 -0.83 -32.93
CA ARG A 173 -0.10 -1.01 -33.07
C ARG A 173 -0.53 -2.35 -32.47
N LEU A 174 0.14 -3.43 -32.82
CA LEU A 174 -0.12 -4.78 -32.29
C LEU A 174 0.06 -4.81 -30.75
N GLN A 175 1.12 -4.16 -30.25
CA GLN A 175 1.34 -4.04 -28.78
C GLN A 175 0.24 -3.27 -28.05
N ARG A 176 -0.46 -2.35 -28.72
CA ARG A 176 -1.60 -1.62 -28.17
C ARG A 176 -2.94 -2.35 -28.35
N GLY A 177 -2.91 -3.59 -28.86
CA GLY A 177 -4.12 -4.38 -29.06
C GLY A 177 -4.84 -4.12 -30.39
N GLU A 178 -4.20 -3.42 -31.35
CA GLU A 178 -4.78 -3.12 -32.66
C GLU A 178 -4.36 -4.17 -33.70
N ALA A 179 -5.31 -4.72 -34.45
CA ALA A 179 -5.00 -5.53 -35.61
C ALA A 179 -4.36 -4.69 -36.74
N VAL A 180 -3.47 -5.29 -37.52
CA VAL A 180 -2.80 -4.62 -38.64
C VAL A 180 -3.05 -5.40 -39.92
N THR A 181 -3.25 -4.67 -41.02
CA THR A 181 -3.37 -5.26 -42.38
C THR A 181 -2.06 -5.06 -43.13
N LEU A 182 -1.50 -6.13 -43.63
CA LEU A 182 -0.28 -6.13 -44.45
C LEU A 182 -0.58 -5.70 -45.89
N GLU A 183 0.48 -5.39 -46.67
CA GLU A 183 0.35 -4.96 -48.05
C GLU A 183 -0.29 -6.03 -48.95
N ASP A 184 -0.15 -7.32 -48.62
CA ASP A 184 -0.76 -8.45 -49.33
C ASP A 184 -2.22 -8.74 -48.89
N GLY A 185 -2.81 -7.90 -48.04
CA GLY A 185 -4.18 -8.00 -47.57
C GLY A 185 -4.38 -8.94 -46.36
N ARG A 186 -3.36 -9.63 -45.86
CA ARG A 186 -3.45 -10.43 -44.63
C ARG A 186 -3.61 -9.54 -43.42
N VAL A 187 -4.46 -9.96 -42.48
CA VAL A 187 -4.65 -9.30 -41.20
C VAL A 187 -3.90 -10.09 -40.14
N VAL A 188 -3.07 -9.39 -39.35
CA VAL A 188 -2.38 -9.93 -38.20
C VAL A 188 -3.03 -9.31 -36.96
N THR A 189 -3.42 -10.18 -36.04
CA THR A 189 -4.09 -9.78 -34.78
C THR A 189 -3.13 -9.86 -33.58
N PRO A 190 -3.35 -9.10 -32.51
CA PRO A 190 -2.50 -9.10 -31.31
C PRO A 190 -2.28 -10.48 -30.72
N ASP A 191 -3.30 -11.32 -30.64
CA ASP A 191 -3.25 -12.67 -30.08
C ASP A 191 -2.26 -13.60 -30.79
N GLN A 192 -1.91 -13.32 -32.05
CA GLN A 192 -0.91 -14.09 -32.80
C GLN A 192 0.54 -13.77 -32.44
N VAL A 193 0.76 -12.60 -31.80
CA VAL A 193 2.11 -12.05 -31.55
C VAL A 193 2.30 -11.56 -30.10
N MET A 194 1.26 -11.64 -29.28
CA MET A 194 1.30 -11.28 -27.85
C MET A 194 1.19 -12.54 -26.99
N GLY A 195 2.00 -12.63 -25.98
CA GLY A 195 1.82 -13.62 -24.92
C GLY A 195 0.58 -13.34 -24.06
N PRO A 196 0.30 -14.17 -23.05
CA PRO A 196 -0.78 -13.92 -22.09
C PRO A 196 -0.57 -12.61 -21.33
N SER A 197 -1.68 -12.01 -20.85
CA SER A 197 -1.60 -10.85 -19.96
C SER A 197 -0.78 -11.19 -18.72
N ARG A 198 -0.11 -10.18 -18.18
CA ARG A 198 0.73 -10.32 -16.98
C ARG A 198 0.10 -9.58 -15.82
N PRO A 199 0.06 -10.17 -14.60
CA PRO A 199 -0.55 -9.52 -13.46
C PRO A 199 0.16 -8.20 -13.13
N GLY A 200 -0.62 -7.21 -12.71
CA GLY A 200 -0.14 -6.02 -12.03
C GLY A 200 0.30 -6.34 -10.61
N ARG A 201 1.00 -5.39 -9.98
CA ARG A 201 1.43 -5.54 -8.58
C ARG A 201 0.29 -5.21 -7.63
N THR A 202 0.28 -5.91 -6.50
CA THR A 202 -0.71 -5.68 -5.43
C THR A 202 -0.01 -5.51 -4.10
N VAL A 203 -0.25 -4.37 -3.44
CA VAL A 203 0.22 -4.07 -2.08
C VAL A 203 -1.00 -3.89 -1.19
N VAL A 204 -1.04 -4.63 -0.07
CA VAL A 204 -2.12 -4.58 0.92
C VAL A 204 -1.56 -4.04 2.23
N TYR A 205 -2.24 -3.08 2.84
CA TYR A 205 -1.95 -2.54 4.17
C TYR A 205 -3.18 -2.70 5.07
N THR A 206 -3.01 -3.35 6.20
CA THR A 206 -4.13 -3.64 7.10
C THR A 206 -4.49 -2.47 8.03
N GLY A 207 -3.52 -1.61 8.39
CA GLY A 207 -3.66 -0.83 9.61
C GLY A 207 -3.77 -1.77 10.82
N ASP A 208 -4.48 -1.33 11.85
CA ASP A 208 -4.72 -2.10 13.08
C ASP A 208 -5.85 -3.09 12.89
N THR A 209 -5.64 -4.33 13.31
CA THR A 209 -6.65 -5.38 13.13
C THR A 209 -6.41 -6.61 14.00
N HIS A 210 -7.49 -7.22 14.49
CA HIS A 210 -7.48 -8.64 14.76
C HIS A 210 -7.28 -9.45 13.48
N PRO A 211 -6.79 -10.68 13.54
CA PRO A 211 -6.83 -11.58 12.40
C PRO A 211 -8.26 -11.72 11.86
N CYS A 212 -8.45 -11.54 10.56
CA CYS A 212 -9.76 -11.64 9.93
C CYS A 212 -9.68 -12.21 8.51
N ASP A 213 -10.76 -12.88 8.10
CA ASP A 213 -10.82 -13.54 6.78
C ASP A 213 -10.84 -12.52 5.64
N SER A 214 -11.40 -11.33 5.85
CA SER A 214 -11.38 -10.26 4.84
C SER A 214 -9.95 -9.86 4.44
N THR A 215 -8.98 -9.89 5.38
CA THR A 215 -7.56 -9.68 5.06
C THR A 215 -7.01 -10.82 4.21
N VAL A 216 -7.36 -12.06 4.52
CA VAL A 216 -6.93 -13.23 3.72
C VAL A 216 -7.46 -13.13 2.30
N ASP A 217 -8.74 -12.81 2.14
CA ASP A 217 -9.40 -12.72 0.83
C ASP A 217 -8.79 -11.61 -0.04
N VAL A 218 -8.60 -10.42 0.54
CA VAL A 218 -8.06 -9.25 -0.20
C VAL A 218 -6.58 -9.42 -0.52
N ALA A 219 -5.81 -10.04 0.38
CA ALA A 219 -4.38 -10.29 0.21
C ALA A 219 -4.06 -11.55 -0.60
N ALA A 220 -5.06 -12.28 -1.10
CA ALA A 220 -4.84 -13.53 -1.82
C ALA A 220 -3.83 -13.36 -2.97
N GLY A 221 -2.68 -14.03 -2.85
CA GLY A 221 -1.58 -14.00 -3.84
C GLY A 221 -0.95 -12.63 -4.07
N CYS A 222 -1.11 -11.65 -3.17
CA CYS A 222 -0.53 -10.31 -3.34
C CYS A 222 1.01 -10.34 -3.30
N ASP A 223 1.63 -9.30 -3.86
CA ASP A 223 3.09 -9.17 -3.88
C ASP A 223 3.62 -8.76 -2.50
N MET A 224 2.89 -7.90 -1.79
CA MET A 224 3.25 -7.45 -0.45
C MET A 224 2.02 -7.29 0.44
N LEU A 225 2.04 -7.94 1.59
CA LEU A 225 1.11 -7.70 2.70
C LEU A 225 1.87 -6.96 3.80
N ILE A 226 1.45 -5.74 4.11
CA ILE A 226 1.93 -4.96 5.25
C ILE A 226 0.90 -5.17 6.36
N HIS A 227 1.30 -5.87 7.41
CA HIS A 227 0.41 -6.27 8.49
C HIS A 227 0.97 -5.81 9.84
N GLU A 228 0.09 -5.37 10.74
CA GLU A 228 0.48 -5.10 12.10
C GLU A 228 0.98 -6.36 12.81
N ALA A 229 1.89 -6.17 13.75
CA ALA A 229 2.42 -7.20 14.65
C ALA A 229 2.72 -6.56 16.01
N THR A 230 1.68 -6.00 16.61
CA THR A 230 1.80 -5.19 17.83
C THR A 230 2.37 -6.00 18.96
N PHE A 231 2.06 -7.30 19.03
CA PHE A 231 2.42 -8.18 20.15
C PHE A 231 3.10 -9.47 19.69
N SER A 232 3.85 -10.10 20.61
CA SER A 232 4.27 -11.49 20.50
C SER A 232 3.13 -12.43 20.90
N GLU A 233 3.27 -13.71 20.61
CA GLU A 233 2.29 -14.74 20.97
C GLU A 233 2.12 -14.87 22.49
N GLU A 234 3.14 -14.55 23.28
CA GLU A 234 3.06 -14.52 24.75
C GLU A 234 2.05 -13.49 25.27
N GLU A 235 1.71 -12.46 24.46
CA GLU A 235 0.75 -11.41 24.82
C GLU A 235 -0.57 -11.52 24.02
N ILE A 236 -0.95 -12.70 23.56
CA ILE A 236 -2.16 -12.92 22.73
C ILE A 236 -3.44 -12.42 23.39
N GLU A 237 -3.59 -12.58 24.72
CA GLU A 237 -4.75 -12.07 25.46
C GLU A 237 -4.83 -10.52 25.43
N ARG A 238 -3.66 -9.87 25.42
CA ARG A 238 -3.59 -8.42 25.28
C ARG A 238 -3.95 -8.00 23.86
N ALA A 239 -3.39 -8.67 22.85
CA ALA A 239 -3.74 -8.44 21.46
C ALA A 239 -5.24 -8.51 21.25
N GLN A 240 -5.89 -9.57 21.76
CA GLN A 240 -7.34 -9.74 21.68
C GLN A 240 -8.11 -8.62 22.37
N ARG A 241 -7.68 -8.20 23.56
CA ARG A 241 -8.38 -7.15 24.33
C ARG A 241 -8.26 -5.76 23.69
N THR A 242 -7.16 -5.48 22.99
CA THR A 242 -6.87 -4.16 22.44
C THR A 242 -7.12 -4.06 20.93
N GLY A 243 -7.62 -5.11 20.29
CA GLY A 243 -7.99 -5.04 18.87
C GLY A 243 -6.82 -5.24 17.89
N HIS A 244 -5.76 -5.93 18.35
CA HIS A 244 -4.53 -6.10 17.57
C HIS A 244 -4.21 -7.57 17.27
N SER A 245 -3.16 -7.77 16.49
CA SER A 245 -2.62 -9.08 16.15
C SER A 245 -1.29 -9.36 16.83
N THR A 246 -0.99 -10.66 17.01
CA THR A 246 0.37 -11.11 17.28
C THR A 246 1.15 -11.32 15.97
N ALA A 247 2.47 -11.34 16.06
CA ALA A 247 3.31 -11.62 14.90
C ALA A 247 3.07 -13.02 14.31
N ALA A 248 2.77 -14.01 15.16
CA ALA A 248 2.40 -15.36 14.72
C ALA A 248 1.08 -15.34 13.93
N GLN A 249 0.09 -14.58 14.39
CA GLN A 249 -1.18 -14.40 13.69
C GLN A 249 -0.99 -13.72 12.32
N ALA A 250 -0.15 -12.68 12.24
CA ALA A 250 0.19 -12.05 10.96
C ALA A 250 0.85 -13.05 9.99
N GLY A 251 1.75 -13.91 10.49
CA GLY A 251 2.37 -14.99 9.70
C GLY A 251 1.36 -16.01 9.19
N GLU A 252 0.37 -16.41 10.01
CA GLU A 252 -0.68 -17.34 9.59
C GLU A 252 -1.63 -16.72 8.55
N ILE A 253 -2.00 -15.44 8.68
CA ILE A 253 -2.76 -14.70 7.66
C ILE A 253 -1.99 -14.69 6.34
N ALA A 254 -0.71 -14.35 6.37
CA ALA A 254 0.15 -14.32 5.17
C ALA A 254 0.24 -15.69 4.48
N LYS A 255 0.38 -16.75 5.26
CA LYS A 255 0.40 -18.13 4.76
C LYS A 255 -0.93 -18.53 4.12
N ARG A 256 -2.07 -18.25 4.77
CA ARG A 256 -3.41 -18.53 4.26
C ARG A 256 -3.70 -17.78 2.98
N ALA A 257 -3.29 -16.52 2.90
CA ALA A 257 -3.46 -15.69 1.72
C ALA A 257 -2.46 -16.03 0.59
N GLY A 258 -1.39 -16.79 0.87
CA GLY A 258 -0.37 -17.12 -0.12
C GLY A 258 0.40 -15.90 -0.63
N VAL A 259 0.66 -14.93 0.24
CA VAL A 259 1.38 -13.70 -0.13
C VAL A 259 2.83 -13.99 -0.45
N ARG A 260 3.47 -13.19 -1.31
CA ARG A 260 4.90 -13.33 -1.63
C ARG A 260 5.78 -12.77 -0.52
N GLN A 261 5.44 -11.60 0.01
CA GLN A 261 6.18 -10.94 1.07
C GLN A 261 5.23 -10.44 2.16
N LEU A 262 5.54 -10.75 3.41
CA LEU A 262 4.91 -10.19 4.61
C LEU A 262 5.85 -9.16 5.21
N VAL A 263 5.37 -7.91 5.37
CA VAL A 263 6.11 -6.86 6.07
C VAL A 263 5.39 -6.56 7.38
N LEU A 264 6.07 -6.84 8.49
CA LEU A 264 5.56 -6.56 9.83
C LEU A 264 5.81 -5.09 10.21
N THR A 265 4.81 -4.46 10.81
CA THR A 265 4.87 -3.07 11.29
C THR A 265 4.06 -2.89 12.56
N HIS A 266 3.92 -1.67 13.06
CA HIS A 266 3.08 -1.30 14.21
C HIS A 266 3.46 -2.03 15.49
N PHE A 267 4.75 -1.97 15.86
CA PHE A 267 5.26 -2.70 17.01
C PHE A 267 5.01 -1.97 18.32
N SER A 268 4.51 -2.66 19.35
CA SER A 268 4.49 -2.12 20.70
C SER A 268 5.88 -1.65 21.12
N ALA A 269 5.95 -0.52 21.82
CA ALA A 269 7.20 0.03 22.34
C ALA A 269 8.05 -0.98 23.14
N ARG A 270 7.45 -2.06 23.66
CA ARG A 270 8.13 -3.17 24.33
C ARG A 270 9.12 -3.92 23.45
N TYR A 271 8.83 -3.93 22.13
CA TYR A 271 9.65 -4.65 21.14
C TYR A 271 10.55 -3.72 20.34
N SER A 272 10.65 -2.43 20.70
CA SER A 272 11.39 -1.42 19.94
C SER A 272 12.80 -1.88 19.54
N GLU A 273 13.49 -2.58 20.44
CA GLU A 273 14.84 -3.12 20.26
C GLU A 273 14.88 -4.65 20.11
N ARG A 274 13.73 -5.33 20.19
CA ARG A 274 13.62 -6.80 20.19
C ARG A 274 12.65 -7.33 19.15
N THR A 275 12.49 -6.65 18.02
CA THR A 275 11.60 -7.09 16.95
C THR A 275 11.98 -8.45 16.34
N PHE A 276 13.21 -8.93 16.59
CA PHE A 276 13.63 -10.27 16.19
C PHE A 276 12.76 -11.39 16.79
N VAL A 277 12.12 -11.16 17.96
CA VAL A 277 11.16 -12.11 18.56
C VAL A 277 9.93 -12.22 17.66
N LEU A 278 9.38 -11.10 17.24
CA LEU A 278 8.21 -11.02 16.35
C LEU A 278 8.53 -11.60 14.96
N GLU A 279 9.71 -11.29 14.44
CA GLU A 279 10.17 -11.85 13.16
C GLU A 279 10.22 -13.39 13.19
N ARG A 280 10.79 -13.96 14.26
CA ARG A 280 10.89 -15.40 14.44
C ARG A 280 9.52 -16.06 14.50
N GLU A 281 8.57 -15.48 15.26
CA GLU A 281 7.22 -16.01 15.38
C GLU A 281 6.48 -15.98 14.04
N ALA A 282 6.53 -14.86 13.32
CA ALA A 282 5.90 -14.74 12.01
C ALA A 282 6.52 -15.70 10.98
N LYS A 283 7.85 -15.84 10.94
CA LYS A 283 8.53 -16.81 10.07
C LYS A 283 8.13 -18.25 10.37
N GLN A 284 8.01 -18.59 11.64
CA GLN A 284 7.58 -19.92 12.06
C GLN A 284 6.13 -20.20 11.62
N ALA A 285 5.20 -19.24 11.83
CA ALA A 285 3.81 -19.37 11.47
C ALA A 285 3.61 -19.41 9.94
N CYS A 286 4.35 -18.58 9.18
CA CYS A 286 4.33 -18.58 7.72
C CYS A 286 4.88 -19.90 7.12
N GLY A 287 5.75 -20.62 7.85
CA GLY A 287 6.24 -21.93 7.45
C GLY A 287 7.08 -21.91 6.16
N GLY A 288 7.77 -20.82 5.86
CA GLY A 288 8.58 -20.63 4.65
C GLY A 288 7.76 -20.39 3.38
N LYS A 289 6.47 -20.09 3.50
CA LYS A 289 5.58 -19.84 2.35
C LYS A 289 5.66 -18.41 1.81
N CYS A 290 6.22 -17.48 2.58
CA CYS A 290 6.44 -16.10 2.19
C CYS A 290 7.76 -15.58 2.75
N GLU A 291 8.30 -14.54 2.14
CA GLU A 291 9.38 -13.75 2.72
C GLU A 291 8.82 -12.91 3.87
N VAL A 292 9.48 -12.91 5.04
CA VAL A 292 9.07 -12.08 6.18
C VAL A 292 10.12 -11.01 6.45
N VAL A 293 9.69 -9.76 6.42
CA VAL A 293 10.49 -8.57 6.66
C VAL A 293 9.95 -7.81 7.87
N VAL A 294 10.83 -7.32 8.73
CA VAL A 294 10.48 -6.43 9.84
C VAL A 294 10.73 -4.99 9.43
N ALA A 295 9.70 -4.18 9.41
CA ALA A 295 9.83 -2.76 9.08
C ALA A 295 10.61 -2.00 10.16
N TYR A 296 11.31 -0.97 9.74
CA TYR A 296 11.92 0.06 10.57
C TYR A 296 11.77 1.42 9.89
N ASP A 297 11.84 2.47 10.66
CA ASP A 297 11.69 3.83 10.13
C ASP A 297 12.79 4.14 9.12
N GLY A 298 12.38 4.52 7.92
CA GLY A 298 13.26 4.76 6.79
C GLY A 298 13.49 3.55 5.88
N LEU A 299 12.94 2.37 6.21
CA LEU A 299 12.96 1.23 5.29
C LEU A 299 12.25 1.59 3.97
N VAL A 300 12.89 1.28 2.87
CA VAL A 300 12.33 1.39 1.52
C VAL A 300 12.34 0.02 0.87
N ILE A 301 11.20 -0.44 0.40
CA ILE A 301 11.06 -1.70 -0.33
C ILE A 301 10.52 -1.39 -1.73
N GLU A 302 11.23 -1.84 -2.75
CA GLU A 302 10.74 -1.83 -4.12
C GLU A 302 9.95 -3.10 -4.39
N VAL A 303 8.71 -2.96 -4.89
CA VAL A 303 7.88 -4.11 -5.26
C VAL A 303 8.17 -4.43 -6.73
N PRO A 304 8.85 -5.55 -7.02
CA PRO A 304 9.21 -5.90 -8.38
C PRO A 304 8.00 -6.33 -9.20
N LEU A 305 8.09 -6.17 -10.51
CA LEU A 305 7.15 -6.80 -11.43
C LEU A 305 7.37 -8.32 -11.44
N ARG A 306 6.28 -9.08 -11.48
CA ARG A 306 6.36 -10.54 -11.62
C ARG A 306 6.94 -10.92 -12.98
N GLU A 307 7.85 -11.88 -12.99
CA GLU A 307 8.35 -12.51 -14.20
C GLU A 307 7.51 -13.75 -14.58
N GLU A 308 7.61 -14.22 -15.82
CA GLU A 308 6.84 -15.38 -16.28
C GLU A 308 7.20 -16.68 -15.53
N SER A 309 8.39 -16.76 -14.96
CA SER A 309 8.84 -17.88 -14.11
C SER A 309 8.16 -17.94 -12.75
N ASP A 310 7.40 -16.91 -12.38
CA ASP A 310 6.75 -16.76 -11.08
C ASP A 310 5.26 -17.21 -11.10
N GLN A 311 4.80 -17.82 -12.20
CA GLN A 311 3.42 -18.31 -12.37
C GLN A 311 3.29 -19.81 -12.09
#